data_875887b73a45abb79e7e54440b407d1c
#
_entry.id   875887b73a45abb79e7e54440b407d1c
#
_cell.length_a   1.000
_cell.length_b   1.000
_cell.length_c   1.000
_cell.angle_alpha   90.00
_cell.angle_beta   90.00
_cell.angle_gamma   90.00
#
_symmetry.space_group_name_H-M   'P 1'
#
loop_
_entity.id
_entity.type
_entity.pdbx_description
1 polymer ?
#
loop_
_entity_poly.entity_id
_entity_poly.type
_entity_poly.pdbx_seq_one_letter_code
_entity_poly.pdbx_strand_id
1 'polypeptide(L)'
;MIDCDLVSTCILYVPKSYLQDYKDALGSKYPYIYAAKGDDGQGEDKPATACAIPTITYSDGELQFASTTDGALYHYTITDADIKTDAYSEDGKVQLAAAYNITAYATADGYKQSDKATAVLYWVKANGNLENTSTNINQAKTRGIVATSHDGIVMLSGLDNGEEVRFYTADGKQIGAAKAIDGVVSQAVSTASLVIAKIGSQAIKIAVK
;
A
#
# COMPACT_ATOMS: atom_id res chain seq x y z
N MET A 1 -7.72 -36.25 -6.81
CA MET A 1 -8.08 -34.92 -7.32
C MET A 1 -8.02 -33.98 -6.12
N ILE A 2 -6.91 -33.25 -5.95
CA ILE A 2 -6.73 -32.35 -4.81
C ILE A 2 -7.36 -31.05 -5.25
N ASP A 3 -8.57 -30.81 -4.75
CA ASP A 3 -9.28 -29.55 -4.92
C ASP A 3 -8.70 -28.58 -3.86
N CYS A 4 -7.51 -28.07 -4.16
CA CYS A 4 -7.01 -26.90 -3.46
C CYS A 4 -7.49 -25.70 -4.28
N ASP A 5 -8.28 -24.84 -3.68
CA ASP A 5 -8.34 -23.43 -4.06
C ASP A 5 -6.92 -22.89 -3.92
N LEU A 6 -6.13 -23.06 -4.98
CA LEU A 6 -4.71 -22.77 -5.00
C LEU A 6 -4.56 -21.26 -5.01
N VAL A 7 -4.44 -20.72 -3.82
CA VAL A 7 -4.09 -19.34 -3.58
C VAL A 7 -2.72 -19.09 -4.23
N SER A 8 -2.50 -17.90 -4.72
CA SER A 8 -1.26 -17.41 -5.36
C SER A 8 0.05 -17.62 -4.53
N THR A 9 -0.06 -18.23 -3.36
CA THR A 9 1.06 -18.57 -2.45
C THR A 9 1.49 -20.04 -2.49
N CYS A 10 0.79 -20.90 -3.28
CA CYS A 10 1.15 -22.30 -3.37
C CYS A 10 2.45 -22.48 -4.14
N ILE A 11 3.36 -23.28 -3.56
CA ILE A 11 4.60 -23.71 -4.21
C ILE A 11 4.33 -25.06 -4.86
N LEU A 12 4.56 -25.15 -6.16
CA LEU A 12 4.45 -26.38 -6.94
C LEU A 12 5.85 -26.94 -7.19
N TYR A 13 6.07 -28.20 -6.79
CA TYR A 13 7.26 -28.95 -7.18
C TYR A 13 6.89 -29.92 -8.28
N VAL A 14 7.51 -29.79 -9.45
CA VAL A 14 7.25 -30.61 -10.64
C VAL A 14 8.52 -31.32 -11.10
N PRO A 15 8.43 -32.45 -11.82
CA PRO A 15 9.61 -33.09 -12.37
C PRO A 15 10.41 -32.13 -13.25
N LYS A 16 11.74 -32.13 -13.11
CA LYS A 16 12.63 -31.17 -13.81
C LYS A 16 12.45 -31.20 -15.33
N SER A 17 12.19 -32.39 -15.89
CA SER A 17 11.94 -32.57 -17.33
C SER A 17 10.70 -31.83 -17.85
N TYR A 18 9.76 -31.52 -16.99
CA TYR A 18 8.50 -30.82 -17.33
C TYR A 18 8.39 -29.43 -16.73
N LEU A 19 9.46 -28.94 -16.07
CA LEU A 19 9.42 -27.64 -15.37
C LEU A 19 8.98 -26.50 -16.28
N GLN A 20 9.52 -26.41 -17.50
CA GLN A 20 9.19 -25.36 -18.44
C GLN A 20 7.74 -25.46 -18.91
N ASP A 21 7.26 -26.67 -19.21
CA ASP A 21 5.87 -26.89 -19.65
C ASP A 21 4.87 -26.45 -18.58
N TYR A 22 5.18 -26.71 -17.30
CA TYR A 22 4.36 -26.25 -16.17
C TYR A 22 4.44 -24.75 -15.95
N LYS A 23 5.62 -24.14 -16.11
CA LYS A 23 5.78 -22.67 -16.05
C LYS A 23 4.98 -21.98 -17.16
N ASP A 24 5.01 -22.49 -18.37
CA ASP A 24 4.29 -21.95 -19.52
C ASP A 24 2.76 -22.12 -19.37
N ALA A 25 2.32 -23.27 -18.86
CA ALA A 25 0.90 -23.58 -18.71
C ALA A 25 0.24 -22.91 -17.49
N LEU A 26 0.96 -22.77 -16.40
CA LEU A 26 0.41 -22.41 -15.09
C LEU A 26 1.10 -21.20 -14.45
N GLY A 27 2.20 -20.69 -15.00
CA GLY A 27 3.02 -19.64 -14.37
C GLY A 27 2.27 -18.34 -14.10
N SER A 28 1.28 -18.00 -14.92
CA SER A 28 0.41 -16.83 -14.69
C SER A 28 -0.50 -16.97 -13.46
N LYS A 29 -0.82 -18.21 -13.08
CA LYS A 29 -1.70 -18.53 -11.95
C LYS A 29 -0.92 -18.95 -10.70
N TYR A 30 0.22 -19.61 -10.91
CA TYR A 30 1.07 -20.17 -9.85
C TYR A 30 2.52 -19.73 -10.08
N PRO A 31 2.95 -18.60 -9.52
CA PRO A 31 4.28 -18.04 -9.79
C PRO A 31 5.43 -18.86 -9.18
N TYR A 32 5.14 -19.81 -8.28
CA TYR A 32 6.15 -20.59 -7.58
C TYR A 32 6.17 -22.05 -8.06
N ILE A 33 6.73 -22.29 -9.26
CA ILE A 33 6.90 -23.63 -9.83
C ILE A 33 8.38 -23.96 -9.86
N TYR A 34 8.78 -24.99 -9.11
CA TYR A 34 10.17 -25.43 -8.96
C TYR A 34 10.32 -26.89 -9.40
N ALA A 35 11.54 -27.25 -9.80
CA ALA A 35 11.86 -28.65 -10.02
C ALA A 35 11.79 -29.43 -8.70
N ALA A 36 11.10 -30.55 -8.71
CA ALA A 36 11.15 -31.49 -7.61
C ALA A 36 12.57 -32.06 -7.49
N LYS A 37 13.02 -32.33 -6.26
CA LYS A 37 14.28 -33.04 -6.02
C LYS A 37 14.19 -34.44 -6.64
N GLY A 38 14.92 -34.64 -7.73
CA GLY A 38 15.00 -35.94 -8.38
C GLY A 38 15.93 -36.91 -7.63
N ASP A 39 16.01 -38.15 -8.10
CA ASP A 39 16.93 -39.18 -7.56
C ASP A 39 18.42 -38.80 -7.67
N ASP A 40 18.74 -37.80 -8.52
CA ASP A 40 20.07 -37.19 -8.68
C ASP A 40 20.38 -36.09 -7.63
N GLY A 41 19.44 -35.76 -6.76
CA GLY A 41 19.61 -34.76 -5.70
C GLY A 41 19.68 -33.34 -6.19
N GLN A 42 19.45 -33.07 -7.50
CA GLN A 42 19.51 -31.73 -8.12
C GLN A 42 18.11 -31.15 -8.37
N GLY A 43 17.40 -30.78 -7.32
CA GLY A 43 16.23 -29.91 -7.41
C GLY A 43 16.65 -28.45 -7.34
N GLU A 44 15.88 -27.54 -7.93
CA GLU A 44 16.05 -26.13 -7.64
C GLU A 44 15.67 -25.89 -6.15
N ASP A 45 16.62 -25.37 -5.38
CA ASP A 45 16.33 -25.02 -3.99
C ASP A 45 15.32 -23.88 -3.94
N LYS A 46 14.37 -23.96 -3.01
CA LYS A 46 13.47 -22.84 -2.74
C LYS A 46 14.31 -21.59 -2.44
N PRO A 47 14.02 -20.45 -3.06
CA PRO A 47 14.78 -19.24 -2.83
C PRO A 47 14.96 -18.93 -1.35
N ALA A 48 16.17 -18.65 -0.91
CA ALA A 48 16.47 -18.36 0.50
C ALA A 48 16.06 -16.94 0.87
N THR A 49 16.25 -16.00 -0.07
CA THR A 49 16.01 -14.57 0.12
C THR A 49 14.60 -14.19 -0.32
N ALA A 50 13.88 -13.45 0.54
CA ALA A 50 12.59 -12.89 0.16
C ALA A 50 12.77 -11.62 -0.68
N CYS A 51 11.80 -11.32 -1.53
CA CYS A 51 11.71 -10.01 -2.16
C CYS A 51 11.64 -8.92 -1.09
N ALA A 52 12.19 -7.75 -1.39
CA ALA A 52 11.99 -6.58 -0.57
C ALA A 52 10.51 -6.19 -0.55
N ILE A 53 10.03 -5.79 0.62
CA ILE A 53 8.66 -5.32 0.82
C ILE A 53 8.41 -4.11 -0.09
N PRO A 54 7.34 -4.08 -0.88
CA PRO A 54 7.07 -2.96 -1.76
C PRO A 54 6.70 -1.71 -0.96
N THR A 55 7.15 -0.56 -1.44
CA THR A 55 6.63 0.74 -1.03
C THR A 55 5.35 1.05 -1.79
N ILE A 56 4.42 1.74 -1.12
CA ILE A 56 3.14 2.17 -1.69
C ILE A 56 3.10 3.69 -1.60
N THR A 57 3.00 4.37 -2.75
CA THR A 57 2.92 5.83 -2.83
C THR A 57 1.79 6.26 -3.74
N TYR A 58 1.41 7.54 -3.66
CA TYR A 58 0.44 8.13 -4.55
C TYR A 58 1.00 9.44 -5.10
N SER A 59 1.03 9.58 -6.42
CA SER A 59 1.48 10.77 -7.12
C SER A 59 0.71 10.92 -8.43
N ASP A 60 0.42 12.14 -8.83
CA ASP A 60 -0.17 12.49 -10.13
C ASP A 60 -1.45 11.73 -10.48
N GLY A 61 -2.24 11.36 -9.47
CA GLY A 61 -3.48 10.62 -9.69
C GLY A 61 -3.32 9.11 -9.71
N GLU A 62 -2.09 8.59 -9.54
CA GLU A 62 -1.77 7.17 -9.65
C GLU A 62 -1.25 6.59 -8.35
N LEU A 63 -1.68 5.38 -8.03
CA LEU A 63 -1.11 4.55 -6.98
C LEU A 63 0.12 3.84 -7.54
N GLN A 64 1.27 4.00 -6.88
CA GLN A 64 2.53 3.47 -7.35
C GLN A 64 3.11 2.47 -6.35
N PHE A 65 3.66 1.38 -6.86
CA PHE A 65 4.36 0.35 -6.11
C PHE A 65 5.82 0.31 -6.55
N ALA A 66 6.75 0.23 -5.63
CA ALA A 66 8.17 0.09 -5.94
C ALA A 66 8.85 -0.89 -4.98
N SER A 67 9.84 -1.63 -5.47
CA SER A 67 10.67 -2.54 -4.67
C SER A 67 12.13 -2.41 -5.11
N THR A 68 13.04 -2.66 -4.20
CA THR A 68 14.48 -2.77 -4.51
C THR A 68 14.86 -4.11 -5.12
N THR A 69 13.94 -5.09 -5.16
CA THR A 69 14.16 -6.37 -5.84
C THR A 69 14.01 -6.17 -7.34
N ASP A 70 15.03 -6.50 -8.09
CA ASP A 70 15.00 -6.42 -9.56
C ASP A 70 13.98 -7.40 -10.16
N GLY A 71 13.26 -6.96 -11.19
CA GLY A 71 12.22 -7.78 -11.84
C GLY A 71 10.99 -8.05 -10.97
N ALA A 72 10.77 -7.28 -9.90
CA ALA A 72 9.64 -7.49 -9.00
C ALA A 72 8.29 -7.28 -9.70
N LEU A 73 7.38 -8.22 -9.51
CA LEU A 73 5.96 -8.12 -9.85
C LEU A 73 5.16 -7.77 -8.61
N TYR A 74 4.19 -6.86 -8.74
CA TYR A 74 3.41 -6.37 -7.60
C TYR A 74 2.01 -6.96 -7.61
N HIS A 75 1.66 -7.61 -6.51
CA HIS A 75 0.31 -8.11 -6.25
C HIS A 75 -0.34 -7.21 -5.22
N TYR A 76 -1.56 -6.75 -5.48
CA TYR A 76 -2.23 -5.83 -4.58
C TYR A 76 -3.71 -6.15 -4.40
N THR A 77 -4.24 -5.73 -3.28
CA THR A 77 -5.66 -5.75 -2.96
C THR A 77 -6.05 -4.37 -2.44
N ILE A 78 -7.13 -3.82 -2.96
CA ILE A 78 -7.71 -2.55 -2.53
C ILE A 78 -9.12 -2.83 -2.03
N THR A 79 -9.40 -2.44 -0.79
CA THR A 79 -10.71 -2.59 -0.17
C THR A 79 -11.17 -1.25 0.40
N ASP A 80 -12.47 -1.00 0.37
CA ASP A 80 -13.06 0.17 1.01
C ASP A 80 -12.87 0.08 2.53
N ALA A 81 -12.39 1.15 3.15
CA ALA A 81 -12.13 1.21 4.59
C ALA A 81 -13.33 1.77 5.38
N ASP A 82 -14.27 2.43 4.70
CA ASP A 82 -15.33 3.22 5.33
C ASP A 82 -16.75 2.66 5.15
N ILE A 83 -16.91 1.45 4.62
CA ILE A 83 -18.26 0.82 4.56
C ILE A 83 -18.74 0.56 5.99
N LYS A 84 -19.57 1.47 6.49
CA LYS A 84 -20.41 1.26 7.67
C LYS A 84 -21.77 0.82 7.19
N THR A 85 -22.18 -0.36 7.58
CA THR A 85 -23.49 -0.94 7.21
C THR A 85 -24.67 -0.24 7.88
N ASP A 86 -24.44 0.50 8.98
CA ASP A 86 -25.44 1.32 9.67
C ASP A 86 -24.85 2.67 10.07
N ALA A 87 -25.23 3.71 9.33
CA ALA A 87 -24.90 5.08 9.66
C ALA A 87 -26.16 5.95 9.62
N TYR A 88 -26.32 6.86 10.56
CA TYR A 88 -27.35 7.88 10.53
C TYR A 88 -26.73 9.28 10.63
N SER A 89 -27.41 10.27 10.11
CA SER A 89 -27.02 11.67 10.19
C SER A 89 -28.13 12.46 10.87
N GLU A 90 -27.81 13.19 11.94
CA GLU A 90 -28.77 14.01 12.69
C GLU A 90 -29.13 15.32 11.94
N ASP A 91 -28.21 15.83 11.12
CA ASP A 91 -28.38 17.06 10.35
C ASP A 91 -28.65 16.82 8.85
N GLY A 92 -28.84 15.56 8.45
CA GLY A 92 -29.08 15.17 7.07
C GLY A 92 -27.85 15.35 6.16
N LYS A 93 -26.65 15.60 6.71
CA LYS A 93 -25.41 15.77 5.96
C LYS A 93 -24.44 14.65 6.28
N VAL A 94 -23.90 14.04 5.25
CA VAL A 94 -22.86 13.02 5.37
C VAL A 94 -21.59 13.53 4.72
N GLN A 95 -20.50 13.59 5.47
CA GLN A 95 -19.17 13.80 4.89
C GLN A 95 -18.65 12.46 4.40
N LEU A 96 -18.59 12.31 3.10
CA LEU A 96 -17.95 11.15 2.49
C LEU A 96 -16.42 11.40 2.53
N ALA A 97 -15.75 10.76 3.48
CA ALA A 97 -14.31 10.57 3.41
C ALA A 97 -14.09 9.15 2.90
N ALA A 98 -13.84 9.00 1.61
CA ALA A 98 -13.49 7.70 1.08
C ALA A 98 -12.08 7.35 1.54
N ALA A 99 -11.92 6.26 2.25
CA ALA A 99 -10.64 5.67 2.58
C ALA A 99 -10.57 4.25 2.02
N TYR A 100 -9.42 3.90 1.43
CA TYR A 100 -9.17 2.57 0.89
C TYR A 100 -8.01 1.94 1.63
N ASN A 101 -8.18 0.71 2.11
CA ASN A 101 -7.08 -0.11 2.59
C ASN A 101 -6.39 -0.76 1.40
N ILE A 102 -5.08 -0.62 1.34
CA ILE A 102 -4.24 -1.18 0.28
C ILE A 102 -3.29 -2.17 0.94
N THR A 103 -3.21 -3.36 0.38
CA THR A 103 -2.22 -4.38 0.75
C THR A 103 -1.48 -4.79 -0.50
N ALA A 104 -0.17 -4.81 -0.46
CA ALA A 104 0.67 -5.23 -1.58
C ALA A 104 1.83 -6.10 -1.13
N TYR A 105 2.28 -6.99 -1.99
CA TYR A 105 3.50 -7.76 -1.83
C TYR A 105 4.20 -7.93 -3.18
N ALA A 106 5.47 -8.22 -3.17
CA ALA A 106 6.30 -8.40 -4.36
C ALA A 106 6.70 -9.85 -4.55
N THR A 107 6.78 -10.28 -5.80
CA THR A 107 7.37 -11.54 -6.22
C THR A 107 8.39 -11.28 -7.32
N ALA A 108 9.46 -12.05 -7.35
CA ALA A 108 10.44 -12.02 -8.44
C ALA A 108 10.99 -13.43 -8.66
N ASP A 109 11.48 -13.71 -9.87
CA ASP A 109 12.10 -14.99 -10.17
C ASP A 109 13.37 -15.18 -9.32
N GLY A 110 13.53 -16.39 -8.75
CA GLY A 110 14.63 -16.68 -7.84
C GLY A 110 14.48 -16.15 -6.40
N TYR A 111 13.38 -15.49 -6.05
CA TYR A 111 13.12 -14.96 -4.71
C TYR A 111 11.88 -15.57 -4.07
N LYS A 112 11.85 -15.60 -2.74
CA LYS A 112 10.59 -15.80 -2.01
C LYS A 112 9.72 -14.56 -2.12
N GLN A 113 8.40 -14.75 -1.98
CA GLN A 113 7.46 -13.65 -1.81
C GLN A 113 7.92 -12.73 -0.66
N SER A 114 7.76 -11.42 -0.83
CA SER A 114 7.97 -10.46 0.25
C SER A 114 6.89 -10.56 1.34
N ASP A 115 7.16 -9.99 2.49
CA ASP A 115 6.12 -9.62 3.43
C ASP A 115 5.17 -8.58 2.81
N LYS A 116 4.00 -8.43 3.42
CA LYS A 116 2.96 -7.53 2.93
C LYS A 116 3.21 -6.10 3.39
N ALA A 117 3.22 -5.17 2.44
CA ALA A 117 3.08 -3.74 2.71
C ALA A 117 1.59 -3.40 2.90
N THR A 118 1.29 -2.49 3.80
CA THR A 118 -0.07 -1.98 4.01
C THR A 118 -0.07 -0.46 3.99
N ALA A 119 -1.12 0.12 3.40
CA ALA A 119 -1.32 1.56 3.32
C ALA A 119 -2.81 1.88 3.41
N VAL A 120 -3.13 3.13 3.73
CA VAL A 120 -4.48 3.67 3.61
C VAL A 120 -4.43 4.89 2.70
N LEU A 121 -5.23 4.87 1.65
CA LEU A 121 -5.44 6.01 0.76
C LEU A 121 -6.64 6.81 1.26
N TYR A 122 -6.42 8.09 1.52
CA TYR A 122 -7.45 9.04 1.91
C TYR A 122 -7.71 10.04 0.80
N TRP A 123 -8.98 10.31 0.51
CA TRP A 123 -9.37 11.42 -0.33
C TRP A 123 -9.62 12.66 0.53
N VAL A 124 -8.81 13.68 0.36
CA VAL A 124 -8.89 14.93 1.11
C VAL A 124 -9.18 16.10 0.17
N LYS A 125 -9.77 17.18 0.69
CA LYS A 125 -9.92 18.42 -0.08
C LYS A 125 -8.54 18.98 -0.38
N ALA A 126 -8.25 19.28 -1.64
CA ALA A 126 -7.01 19.97 -2.01
C ALA A 126 -7.05 21.39 -1.41
N ASN A 127 -5.97 21.80 -0.76
CA ASN A 127 -5.76 23.17 -0.29
C ASN A 127 -5.36 24.05 -1.50
N GLY A 128 -6.22 24.18 -2.50
CA GLY A 128 -5.98 25.09 -3.60
C GLY A 128 -6.72 26.40 -3.36
N ASN A 129 -6.02 27.51 -3.28
CA ASN A 129 -6.57 28.79 -3.68
C ASN A 129 -6.95 28.64 -5.15
N LEU A 130 -8.22 28.40 -5.42
CA LEU A 130 -8.77 28.56 -6.76
C LEU A 130 -8.67 30.05 -7.06
N GLU A 131 -7.62 30.45 -7.75
CA GLU A 131 -7.67 31.73 -8.46
C GLU A 131 -8.88 31.67 -9.39
N ASN A 132 -9.77 32.61 -9.12
CA ASN A 132 -11.08 32.78 -9.69
C ASN A 132 -10.97 33.06 -11.20
N THR A 133 -10.93 32.03 -12.02
CA THR A 133 -11.28 32.15 -13.43
C THR A 133 -12.73 31.73 -13.57
N SER A 134 -13.57 32.75 -13.71
CA SER A 134 -15.02 32.76 -13.83
C SER A 134 -15.60 31.58 -14.65
N THR A 135 -15.95 30.50 -13.96
CA THR A 135 -17.07 29.63 -14.32
C THR A 135 -17.63 29.04 -13.02
N ASN A 136 -18.90 29.30 -12.76
CA ASN A 136 -19.65 28.97 -11.54
C ASN A 136 -19.81 27.47 -11.28
N ILE A 137 -18.71 26.71 -11.12
CA ILE A 137 -18.75 25.38 -10.55
C ILE A 137 -17.62 25.32 -9.53
N ASN A 138 -17.97 25.44 -8.24
CA ASN A 138 -17.10 25.08 -7.12
C ASN A 138 -16.86 23.58 -7.15
N GLN A 139 -15.99 23.11 -8.03
CA GLN A 139 -15.47 21.76 -7.95
C GLN A 139 -14.49 21.74 -6.78
N ALA A 140 -14.92 21.16 -5.67
CA ALA A 140 -14.02 20.81 -4.60
C ALA A 140 -12.99 19.85 -5.18
N LYS A 141 -11.76 20.31 -5.45
CA LYS A 141 -10.67 19.42 -5.82
C LYS A 141 -10.39 18.51 -4.64
N THR A 142 -10.51 17.23 -4.89
CA THR A 142 -10.07 16.19 -3.96
C THR A 142 -8.75 15.63 -4.46
N ARG A 143 -7.89 15.22 -3.54
CA ARG A 143 -6.64 14.52 -3.86
C ARG A 143 -6.50 13.30 -2.97
N GLY A 144 -5.79 12.30 -3.43
CA GLY A 144 -5.44 11.12 -2.64
C GLY A 144 -4.21 11.38 -1.78
N ILE A 145 -4.25 10.95 -0.53
CA ILE A 145 -3.07 10.87 0.35
C ILE A 145 -2.95 9.45 0.83
N VAL A 146 -1.80 8.83 0.56
CA VAL A 146 -1.47 7.51 1.06
C VAL A 146 -0.67 7.65 2.35
N ALA A 147 -1.15 6.98 3.40
CA ALA A 147 -0.46 6.85 4.67
C ALA A 147 0.05 5.43 4.85
N THR A 148 1.31 5.29 5.16
CA THR A 148 1.96 4.04 5.53
C THR A 148 2.60 4.14 6.90
N SER A 149 2.76 3.01 7.59
CA SER A 149 3.53 2.92 8.83
C SER A 149 4.35 1.65 8.82
N HIS A 150 5.64 1.77 9.06
CA HIS A 150 6.60 0.67 9.14
C HIS A 150 7.71 1.05 10.11
N ASP A 151 8.10 0.12 10.98
CA ASP A 151 9.22 0.26 11.94
C ASP A 151 9.18 1.57 12.74
N GLY A 152 7.99 1.98 13.19
CA GLY A 152 7.83 3.21 13.96
C GLY A 152 8.02 4.50 13.15
N ILE A 153 7.96 4.41 11.82
CA ILE A 153 7.96 5.58 10.92
C ILE A 153 6.59 5.65 10.23
N VAL A 154 5.97 6.80 10.30
CA VAL A 154 4.79 7.14 9.50
C VAL A 154 5.23 7.93 8.30
N MET A 155 4.78 7.53 7.11
CA MET A 155 5.04 8.24 5.85
C MET A 155 3.71 8.61 5.19
N LEU A 156 3.63 9.82 4.66
CA LEU A 156 2.52 10.31 3.86
C LEU A 156 3.04 10.70 2.48
N SER A 157 2.29 10.34 1.43
CA SER A 157 2.53 10.76 0.04
C SER A 157 1.25 11.30 -0.60
N GLY A 158 1.40 12.05 -1.70
CA GLY A 158 0.29 12.76 -2.35
C GLY A 158 0.06 14.17 -1.81
N LEU A 159 1.05 14.73 -1.13
CA LEU A 159 1.05 16.10 -0.59
C LEU A 159 1.52 17.11 -1.65
N ASP A 160 1.14 18.37 -1.48
CA ASP A 160 1.75 19.44 -2.26
C ASP A 160 3.17 19.75 -1.75
N ASN A 161 4.10 20.05 -2.66
CA ASN A 161 5.46 20.36 -2.26
C ASN A 161 5.51 21.57 -1.32
N GLY A 162 6.19 21.42 -0.18
CA GLY A 162 6.26 22.44 0.86
C GLY A 162 5.06 22.47 1.81
N GLU A 163 4.04 21.63 1.62
CA GLU A 163 2.90 21.54 2.52
C GLU A 163 3.30 21.04 3.90
N GLU A 164 2.84 21.73 4.95
CA GLU A 164 3.15 21.38 6.33
C GLU A 164 2.18 20.34 6.87
N VAL A 165 2.73 19.28 7.41
CA VAL A 165 2.00 18.26 8.17
C VAL A 165 2.44 18.29 9.63
N ARG A 166 1.46 18.33 10.55
CA ARG A 166 1.70 18.25 11.98
C ARG A 166 1.20 16.92 12.51
N PHE A 167 2.02 16.26 13.29
CA PHE A 167 1.74 14.93 13.85
C PHE A 167 1.44 15.04 15.33
N TYR A 168 0.40 14.32 15.77
CA TYR A 168 -0.09 14.30 17.15
C TYR A 168 -0.32 12.86 17.61
N THR A 169 -0.17 12.61 18.89
CA THR A 169 -0.65 11.42 19.57
C THR A 169 -2.17 11.43 19.72
N ALA A 170 -2.77 10.29 20.10
CA ALA A 170 -4.21 10.17 20.27
C ALA A 170 -4.79 11.12 21.35
N ASP A 171 -3.98 11.48 22.36
CA ASP A 171 -4.30 12.43 23.43
C ASP A 171 -4.09 13.92 23.02
N GLY A 172 -3.70 14.16 21.75
CA GLY A 172 -3.57 15.51 21.19
C GLY A 172 -2.21 16.19 21.41
N LYS A 173 -1.22 15.49 21.98
CA LYS A 173 0.13 16.02 22.13
C LYS A 173 0.84 16.04 20.77
N GLN A 174 1.38 17.17 20.36
CA GLN A 174 2.17 17.26 19.12
C GLN A 174 3.52 16.52 19.29
N ILE A 175 3.81 15.63 18.35
CA ILE A 175 5.04 14.81 18.33
C ILE A 175 5.99 15.21 17.21
N GLY A 176 5.53 16.02 16.25
CA GLY A 176 6.37 16.53 15.17
C GLY A 176 5.61 17.41 14.20
N ALA A 177 6.39 18.04 13.33
CA ALA A 177 5.90 18.74 12.15
C ALA A 177 6.97 18.64 11.07
N ALA A 178 6.56 18.46 9.82
CA ALA A 178 7.45 18.41 8.68
C ALA A 178 6.78 19.00 7.45
N LYS A 179 7.60 19.51 6.52
CA LYS A 179 7.12 19.98 5.21
C LYS A 179 7.39 18.91 4.16
N ALA A 180 6.44 18.72 3.28
CA ALA A 180 6.56 17.77 2.19
C ALA A 180 7.67 18.18 1.22
N ILE A 181 8.52 17.23 0.86
CA ILE A 181 9.52 17.32 -0.19
C ILE A 181 9.09 16.32 -1.25
N ASP A 182 8.96 16.77 -2.48
CA ASP A 182 8.48 15.95 -3.61
C ASP A 182 7.18 15.19 -3.30
N GLY A 183 6.28 15.87 -2.58
CA GLY A 183 4.98 15.31 -2.21
C GLY A 183 4.98 14.28 -1.08
N VAL A 184 6.11 14.10 -0.39
CA VAL A 184 6.29 13.10 0.67
C VAL A 184 6.73 13.75 1.97
N VAL A 185 6.21 13.23 3.10
CA VAL A 185 6.67 13.54 4.44
C VAL A 185 6.82 12.26 5.25
N SER A 186 7.83 12.20 6.10
CA SER A 186 8.03 11.10 7.04
C SER A 186 8.24 11.63 8.46
N GLN A 187 7.73 10.89 9.46
CA GLN A 187 7.84 11.21 10.89
C GLN A 187 8.11 9.93 11.68
N ALA A 188 9.20 9.94 12.44
CA ALA A 188 9.48 8.87 13.40
C ALA A 188 8.52 8.98 14.61
N VAL A 189 7.93 7.85 15.01
CA VAL A 189 6.97 7.74 16.10
C VAL A 189 7.31 6.52 16.94
N SER A 190 8.10 6.70 17.96
CA SER A 190 8.72 5.61 18.71
C SER A 190 7.81 4.89 19.73
N THR A 191 6.63 5.41 20.07
CA THR A 191 5.80 4.86 21.16
C THR A 191 4.29 4.95 20.96
N ALA A 192 3.81 5.51 19.85
CA ALA A 192 2.38 5.71 19.63
C ALA A 192 1.79 4.57 18.81
N SER A 193 0.72 3.94 19.29
CA SER A 193 -0.07 2.98 18.52
C SER A 193 -1.01 3.65 17.51
N LEU A 194 -1.28 4.94 17.68
CA LEU A 194 -2.11 5.76 16.82
C LEU A 194 -1.51 7.15 16.68
N VAL A 195 -1.36 7.62 15.46
CA VAL A 195 -0.91 8.98 15.13
C VAL A 195 -2.01 9.72 14.37
N ILE A 196 -2.19 10.97 14.70
CA ILE A 196 -3.06 11.88 13.97
C ILE A 196 -2.18 12.83 13.17
N ALA A 197 -2.26 12.76 11.84
CA ALA A 197 -1.59 13.70 10.96
C ALA A 197 -2.58 14.80 10.54
N LYS A 198 -2.24 16.05 10.83
CA LYS A 198 -3.03 17.23 10.46
C LYS A 198 -2.42 17.92 9.25
N ILE A 199 -3.22 18.04 8.19
CA ILE A 199 -2.85 18.62 6.91
C ILE A 199 -3.83 19.79 6.66
N GLY A 200 -3.37 21.02 6.85
CA GLY A 200 -4.27 22.17 6.83
C GLY A 200 -5.38 22.04 7.88
N SER A 201 -6.64 22.06 7.44
CA SER A 201 -7.83 21.88 8.29
C SER A 201 -8.25 20.41 8.47
N GLN A 202 -7.59 19.48 7.81
CA GLN A 202 -7.97 18.07 7.81
C GLN A 202 -7.06 17.26 8.72
N ALA A 203 -7.59 16.16 9.26
CA ALA A 203 -6.86 15.24 10.11
C ALA A 203 -7.13 13.79 9.67
N ILE A 204 -6.08 13.01 9.52
CA ILE A 204 -6.15 11.58 9.25
C ILE A 204 -5.57 10.80 10.43
N LYS A 205 -6.17 9.64 10.72
CA LYS A 205 -5.74 8.75 11.81
C LYS A 205 -4.97 7.58 11.22
N ILE A 206 -3.78 7.34 11.72
CA ILE A 206 -2.85 6.34 11.20
C ILE A 206 -2.49 5.38 12.33
N ALA A 207 -2.82 4.10 12.15
CA ALA A 207 -2.35 3.05 13.07
C ALA A 207 -0.85 2.82 12.83
N VAL A 208 -0.06 2.88 13.88
CA VAL A 208 1.38 2.62 13.84
C VAL A 208 1.63 1.14 14.08
N LYS A 209 2.40 0.52 13.20
CA LYS A 209 2.80 -0.89 13.26
C LYS A 209 4.31 -0.99 13.43
#